data_db02877f84baf05497fcded5f0f67d5e
#
_entry.id   db02877f84baf05497fcded5f0f67d5e
#
_cell.length_a   1.000
_cell.length_b   1.000
_cell.length_c   1.000
_cell.angle_alpha   90.00
_cell.angle_beta   90.00
_cell.angle_gamma   90.00
#
_symmetry.space_group_name_H-M   'P 1'
#
loop_
_entity.id
_entity.type
_entity.pdbx_description
1 polymer ?
#
loop_
_entity_poly.entity_id
_entity_poly.type
_entity_poly.pdbx_seq_one_letter_code
_entity_poly.pdbx_strand_id
1 'polypeptide(L)'
;RLLAVDALLEVKKEVAPYLDLQLVAFPQDGYLRDPAAAKLLESALDRGVDVIGGIPHFERTMEDGKKSVEILCRIAAERGLRVDMHCDESDDPLSRHIETLTAETVRHGLQGRVTGSHLTSMHSMDNYYVSKLLPLMAEAEMNVVANPLINITLQGRHETYPKKRGMTRVPELLDAGVKVAFGHDCVMDPWYSLGSADMLEVSSMGLHVAQMTGVEQMKSCFRAVTEIPAAILGLED
;
A
#
# COMPACT_ATOMS: atom_id res chain seq x y z
N ARG A 1 -20.22 4.17 10.73
CA ARG A 1 -20.96 5.34 10.23
C ARG A 1 -20.20 5.95 9.06
N LEU A 2 -20.91 6.41 8.03
CA LEU A 2 -20.31 6.98 6.82
C LEU A 2 -20.09 8.50 6.87
N LEU A 3 -20.16 9.12 8.05
CA LEU A 3 -19.95 10.56 8.22
C LEU A 3 -18.60 11.04 7.68
N ALA A 4 -17.54 10.27 7.92
CA ALA A 4 -16.22 10.61 7.39
C ALA A 4 -16.18 10.54 5.85
N VAL A 5 -16.86 9.55 5.26
CA VAL A 5 -16.97 9.42 3.79
C VAL A 5 -17.69 10.65 3.22
N ASP A 6 -18.82 11.03 3.79
CA ASP A 6 -19.59 12.20 3.33
C ASP A 6 -18.74 13.48 3.42
N ALA A 7 -18.08 13.72 4.57
CA ALA A 7 -17.20 14.87 4.75
C ALA A 7 -16.01 14.90 3.78
N LEU A 8 -15.35 13.75 3.55
CA LEU A 8 -14.24 13.66 2.62
C LEU A 8 -14.68 13.87 1.16
N LEU A 9 -15.87 13.41 0.78
CA LEU A 9 -16.43 13.67 -0.55
C LEU A 9 -16.76 15.16 -0.76
N GLU A 10 -17.15 15.87 0.29
CA GLU A 10 -17.31 17.33 0.23
C GLU A 10 -15.96 18.03 0.07
N VAL A 11 -14.96 17.67 0.91
CA VAL A 11 -13.60 18.20 0.79
C VAL A 11 -13.02 17.93 -0.60
N LYS A 12 -13.21 16.72 -1.15
CA LYS A 12 -12.76 16.37 -2.51
C LYS A 12 -13.29 17.36 -3.56
N LYS A 13 -14.55 17.78 -3.45
CA LYS A 13 -15.15 18.77 -4.36
C LYS A 13 -14.55 20.16 -4.16
N GLU A 14 -14.32 20.55 -2.91
CA GLU A 14 -13.76 21.88 -2.58
C GLU A 14 -12.33 22.04 -3.06
N VAL A 15 -11.50 20.99 -2.95
CA VAL A 15 -10.08 21.03 -3.31
C VAL A 15 -9.82 20.73 -4.79
N ALA A 16 -10.80 20.26 -5.54
CA ALA A 16 -10.65 19.87 -6.95
C ALA A 16 -9.98 20.93 -7.87
N PRO A 17 -10.10 22.27 -7.64
CA PRO A 17 -9.36 23.26 -8.42
C PRO A 17 -7.83 23.26 -8.18
N TYR A 18 -7.36 22.59 -7.13
CA TYR A 18 -5.95 22.64 -6.69
C TYR A 18 -5.31 21.26 -6.57
N LEU A 19 -6.11 20.22 -6.39
CA LEU A 19 -5.63 18.89 -5.99
C LEU A 19 -6.60 17.80 -6.47
N ASP A 20 -6.05 16.75 -7.07
CA ASP A 20 -6.77 15.50 -7.30
C ASP A 20 -6.73 14.64 -6.04
N LEU A 21 -7.89 14.44 -5.42
CA LEU A 21 -8.03 13.63 -4.22
C LEU A 21 -8.72 12.31 -4.56
N GLN A 22 -8.03 11.20 -4.35
CA GLN A 22 -8.62 9.86 -4.41
C GLN A 22 -8.93 9.35 -3.01
N LEU A 23 -10.14 8.86 -2.84
CA LEU A 23 -10.61 8.30 -1.57
C LEU A 23 -10.61 6.78 -1.63
N VAL A 24 -10.14 6.16 -0.55
CA VAL A 24 -10.08 4.71 -0.41
C VAL A 24 -11.14 4.25 0.58
N ALA A 25 -12.03 3.35 0.15
CA ALA A 25 -12.95 2.66 1.06
C ALA A 25 -12.17 1.59 1.84
N PHE A 26 -11.78 1.92 3.07
CA PHE A 26 -10.80 1.17 3.83
C PHE A 26 -11.40 0.52 5.10
N PRO A 27 -11.51 -0.81 5.19
CA PRO A 27 -11.99 -1.51 6.37
C PRO A 27 -10.85 -1.65 7.42
N GLN A 28 -10.61 -0.59 8.20
CA GLN A 28 -9.49 -0.44 9.14
C GLN A 28 -9.33 -1.60 10.14
N ASP A 29 -10.43 -2.20 10.59
CA ASP A 29 -10.40 -3.29 11.56
C ASP A 29 -10.43 -4.68 10.92
N GLY A 30 -10.25 -4.77 9.61
CA GLY A 30 -10.40 -5.98 8.80
C GLY A 30 -11.78 -6.08 8.15
N TYR A 31 -11.83 -6.64 6.96
CA TYR A 31 -13.07 -6.77 6.17
C TYR A 31 -13.98 -7.90 6.69
N LEU A 32 -13.40 -9.03 7.07
CA LEU A 32 -14.12 -10.18 7.62
C LEU A 32 -14.25 -10.11 9.14
N ARG A 33 -13.31 -9.43 9.78
CA ARG A 33 -13.29 -9.29 11.24
C ARG A 33 -14.41 -8.38 11.76
N ASP A 34 -14.74 -7.31 11.05
CA ASP A 34 -15.86 -6.42 11.38
C ASP A 34 -17.12 -6.84 10.62
N PRO A 35 -18.18 -7.30 11.32
CA PRO A 35 -19.44 -7.69 10.68
C PRO A 35 -20.13 -6.57 9.87
N ALA A 36 -19.81 -5.31 10.15
CA ALA A 36 -20.38 -4.18 9.42
C ALA A 36 -19.56 -3.78 8.18
N ALA A 37 -18.31 -4.24 8.06
CA ALA A 37 -17.37 -3.77 7.04
C ALA A 37 -17.89 -3.95 5.62
N ALA A 38 -18.43 -5.11 5.28
CA ALA A 38 -18.96 -5.38 3.94
C ALA A 38 -20.06 -4.37 3.54
N LYS A 39 -21.03 -4.12 4.42
CA LYS A 39 -22.12 -3.17 4.15
C LYS A 39 -21.60 -1.73 4.09
N LEU A 40 -20.65 -1.37 4.94
CA LEU A 40 -20.06 -0.03 4.96
C LEU A 40 -19.20 0.22 3.71
N LEU A 41 -18.42 -0.77 3.28
CA LEU A 41 -17.65 -0.71 2.04
C LEU A 41 -18.56 -0.47 0.83
N GLU A 42 -19.56 -1.32 0.62
CA GLU A 42 -20.52 -1.16 -0.48
C GLU A 42 -21.19 0.21 -0.47
N SER A 43 -21.64 0.65 0.72
CA SER A 43 -22.26 1.98 0.86
C SER A 43 -21.29 3.13 0.59
N ALA A 44 -19.99 2.99 0.85
CA ALA A 44 -18.98 3.99 0.51
C ALA A 44 -18.73 4.04 -1.00
N LEU A 45 -18.62 2.87 -1.62
CA LEU A 45 -18.45 2.76 -3.08
C LEU A 45 -19.65 3.32 -3.85
N ASP A 46 -20.87 3.05 -3.38
CA ASP A 46 -22.10 3.60 -3.98
C ASP A 46 -22.19 5.14 -3.87
N ARG A 47 -21.45 5.75 -2.94
CA ARG A 47 -21.31 7.21 -2.82
C ARG A 47 -20.22 7.82 -3.70
N GLY A 48 -19.45 7.01 -4.41
CA GLY A 48 -18.41 7.47 -5.32
C GLY A 48 -17.02 7.56 -4.70
N VAL A 49 -16.71 6.72 -3.73
CA VAL A 49 -15.32 6.50 -3.29
C VAL A 49 -14.57 5.79 -4.40
N ASP A 50 -13.33 6.20 -4.67
CA ASP A 50 -12.60 5.90 -5.90
C ASP A 50 -11.90 4.54 -5.91
N VAL A 51 -11.46 4.06 -4.74
CA VAL A 51 -10.53 2.93 -4.60
C VAL A 51 -11.01 1.98 -3.52
N ILE A 52 -10.80 0.70 -3.71
CA ILE A 52 -11.04 -0.33 -2.69
C ILE A 52 -9.78 -0.54 -1.88
N GLY A 53 -9.90 -0.37 -0.57
CA GLY A 53 -8.84 -0.67 0.40
C GLY A 53 -9.02 -2.01 1.09
N GLY A 54 -7.97 -2.42 1.80
CA GLY A 54 -7.98 -3.62 2.63
C GLY A 54 -6.76 -3.67 3.54
N ILE A 55 -6.85 -4.47 4.59
CA ILE A 55 -5.78 -4.67 5.58
C ILE A 55 -5.76 -6.17 6.00
N PRO A 56 -5.31 -7.07 5.09
CA PRO A 56 -5.47 -8.51 5.29
C PRO A 56 -4.72 -9.04 6.52
N HIS A 57 -3.60 -8.44 6.92
CA HIS A 57 -2.85 -8.85 8.10
C HIS A 57 -3.53 -8.46 9.44
N PHE A 58 -4.62 -7.70 9.41
CA PHE A 58 -5.47 -7.40 10.57
C PHE A 58 -6.65 -8.36 10.73
N GLU A 59 -6.87 -9.24 9.78
CA GLU A 59 -7.86 -10.30 9.93
C GLU A 59 -7.47 -11.27 11.06
N ARG A 60 -8.40 -12.09 11.52
CA ARG A 60 -8.16 -13.00 12.68
C ARG A 60 -7.14 -14.09 12.38
N THR A 61 -7.10 -14.55 11.15
CA THR A 61 -6.21 -15.62 10.69
C THR A 61 -5.60 -15.28 9.34
N MET A 62 -4.50 -15.94 8.98
CA MET A 62 -3.90 -15.83 7.66
C MET A 62 -4.87 -16.24 6.54
N GLU A 63 -5.73 -17.21 6.82
CA GLU A 63 -6.74 -17.66 5.86
C GLU A 63 -7.85 -16.62 5.67
N ASP A 64 -8.30 -15.98 6.74
CA ASP A 64 -9.25 -14.85 6.64
C ASP A 64 -8.62 -13.69 5.87
N GLY A 65 -7.34 -13.42 6.08
CA GLY A 65 -6.60 -12.40 5.33
C GLY A 65 -6.60 -12.68 3.83
N LYS A 66 -6.27 -13.91 3.42
CA LYS A 66 -6.37 -14.33 2.02
C LYS A 66 -7.78 -14.18 1.48
N LYS A 67 -8.76 -14.62 2.24
CA LYS A 67 -10.17 -14.56 1.87
C LYS A 67 -10.65 -13.12 1.69
N SER A 68 -10.22 -12.18 2.55
CA SER A 68 -10.55 -10.76 2.41
C SER A 68 -9.97 -10.19 1.10
N VAL A 69 -8.73 -10.53 0.74
CA VAL A 69 -8.11 -10.14 -0.53
C VAL A 69 -8.89 -10.66 -1.72
N GLU A 70 -9.27 -11.95 -1.75
CA GLU A 70 -10.06 -12.55 -2.82
C GLU A 70 -11.39 -11.79 -3.05
N ILE A 71 -12.09 -11.48 -1.96
CA ILE A 71 -13.39 -10.80 -2.03
C ILE A 71 -13.20 -9.36 -2.54
N LEU A 72 -12.25 -8.62 -2.00
CA LEU A 72 -12.03 -7.22 -2.33
C LEU A 72 -11.53 -7.05 -3.77
N CYS A 73 -10.64 -7.90 -4.27
CA CYS A 73 -10.20 -7.89 -5.66
C CYS A 73 -11.35 -8.21 -6.61
N ARG A 74 -12.21 -9.17 -6.27
CA ARG A 74 -13.41 -9.47 -7.06
C ARG A 74 -14.35 -8.28 -7.15
N ILE A 75 -14.65 -7.60 -6.02
CA ILE A 75 -15.50 -6.40 -6.01
C ILE A 75 -14.88 -5.30 -6.86
N ALA A 76 -13.55 -5.10 -6.78
CA ALA A 76 -12.83 -4.13 -7.59
C ALA A 76 -12.99 -4.40 -9.08
N ALA A 77 -12.84 -5.65 -9.50
CA ALA A 77 -13.02 -6.04 -10.90
C ALA A 77 -14.45 -5.84 -11.38
N GLU A 78 -15.45 -6.24 -10.59
CA GLU A 78 -16.87 -6.07 -10.90
C GLU A 78 -17.27 -4.59 -11.05
N ARG A 79 -16.64 -3.70 -10.28
CA ARG A 79 -16.92 -2.26 -10.31
C ARG A 79 -15.95 -1.44 -11.18
N GLY A 80 -14.93 -2.06 -11.76
CA GLY A 80 -13.90 -1.37 -12.56
C GLY A 80 -12.99 -0.45 -11.75
N LEU A 81 -12.83 -0.68 -10.45
CA LEU A 81 -12.08 0.16 -9.53
C LEU A 81 -10.62 -0.29 -9.40
N ARG A 82 -9.78 0.60 -8.84
CA ARG A 82 -8.43 0.30 -8.35
C ARG A 82 -8.50 -0.34 -6.97
N VAL A 83 -7.39 -0.98 -6.58
CA VAL A 83 -7.20 -1.55 -5.25
C VAL A 83 -5.95 -0.93 -4.62
N ASP A 84 -6.03 -0.53 -3.35
CA ASP A 84 -4.88 -0.13 -2.54
C ASP A 84 -5.02 -0.75 -1.14
N MET A 85 -4.19 -1.73 -0.84
CA MET A 85 -4.24 -2.45 0.43
C MET A 85 -3.00 -2.17 1.27
N HIS A 86 -3.21 -1.88 2.56
CA HIS A 86 -2.15 -2.02 3.57
C HIS A 86 -1.85 -3.51 3.69
N CYS A 87 -0.86 -3.97 2.94
CA CYS A 87 -0.56 -5.39 2.79
C CYS A 87 0.70 -5.74 3.56
N ASP A 88 0.60 -6.74 4.43
CA ASP A 88 1.75 -7.28 5.15
C ASP A 88 2.59 -6.22 5.88
N GLU A 89 1.94 -5.23 6.49
CA GLU A 89 2.57 -4.26 7.39
C GLU A 89 2.82 -4.92 8.74
N SER A 90 3.80 -5.80 8.75
CA SER A 90 4.12 -6.68 9.88
C SER A 90 5.60 -7.01 9.89
N ASP A 91 6.13 -7.30 11.09
CA ASP A 91 7.48 -7.85 11.25
C ASP A 91 7.55 -9.37 11.00
N ASP A 92 6.39 -10.04 10.89
CA ASP A 92 6.31 -11.48 10.68
C ASP A 92 6.58 -11.85 9.20
N PRO A 93 7.69 -12.58 8.89
CA PRO A 93 7.99 -13.01 7.53
C PRO A 93 6.98 -14.02 6.95
N LEU A 94 6.09 -14.55 7.77
CA LEU A 94 5.01 -15.45 7.32
C LEU A 94 3.74 -14.69 6.93
N SER A 95 3.65 -13.39 7.20
CA SER A 95 2.62 -12.53 6.62
C SER A 95 2.91 -12.37 5.13
N ARG A 96 2.16 -13.08 4.28
CA ARG A 96 2.42 -13.26 2.84
C ARG A 96 1.17 -13.03 1.99
N HIS A 97 0.32 -12.10 2.41
CA HIS A 97 -0.91 -11.78 1.66
C HIS A 97 -0.60 -11.12 0.31
N ILE A 98 0.59 -10.55 0.16
CA ILE A 98 1.06 -10.03 -1.13
C ILE A 98 1.09 -11.10 -2.23
N GLU A 99 1.38 -12.37 -1.89
CA GLU A 99 1.29 -13.48 -2.83
C GLU A 99 -0.14 -13.67 -3.34
N THR A 100 -1.11 -13.66 -2.40
CA THR A 100 -2.53 -13.75 -2.75
C THR A 100 -2.99 -12.54 -3.55
N LEU A 101 -2.61 -11.34 -3.14
CA LEU A 101 -2.95 -10.09 -3.84
C LEU A 101 -2.43 -10.11 -5.27
N THR A 102 -1.20 -10.57 -5.48
CA THR A 102 -0.61 -10.74 -6.81
C THR A 102 -1.39 -11.75 -7.66
N ALA A 103 -1.74 -12.91 -7.09
CA ALA A 103 -2.51 -13.93 -7.79
C ALA A 103 -3.91 -13.46 -8.17
N GLU A 104 -4.61 -12.76 -7.27
CA GLU A 104 -5.95 -12.22 -7.53
C GLU A 104 -5.91 -11.07 -8.55
N THR A 105 -4.82 -10.30 -8.59
CA THR A 105 -4.60 -9.29 -9.63
C THR A 105 -4.65 -9.90 -11.03
N VAL A 106 -3.91 -10.98 -11.24
CA VAL A 106 -3.90 -11.70 -12.53
C VAL A 106 -5.27 -12.36 -12.79
N ARG A 107 -5.83 -13.05 -11.79
CA ARG A 107 -7.11 -13.77 -11.91
C ARG A 107 -8.26 -12.86 -12.36
N HIS A 108 -8.27 -11.62 -11.90
CA HIS A 108 -9.34 -10.66 -12.16
C HIS A 108 -9.02 -9.63 -13.25
N GLY A 109 -7.88 -9.73 -13.93
CA GLY A 109 -7.48 -8.77 -14.97
C GLY A 109 -7.26 -7.36 -14.43
N LEU A 110 -6.69 -7.23 -13.24
CA LEU A 110 -6.45 -5.98 -12.53
C LEU A 110 -5.02 -5.45 -12.69
N GLN A 111 -4.23 -5.98 -13.66
CA GLN A 111 -2.85 -5.56 -13.89
C GLN A 111 -2.74 -4.04 -13.98
N GLY A 112 -1.73 -3.47 -13.32
CA GLY A 112 -1.47 -2.04 -13.25
C GLY A 112 -2.44 -1.24 -12.35
N ARG A 113 -3.48 -1.89 -11.79
CA ARG A 113 -4.52 -1.24 -10.97
C ARG A 113 -4.51 -1.65 -9.50
N VAL A 114 -3.58 -2.47 -9.08
CA VAL A 114 -3.47 -2.98 -7.71
C VAL A 114 -2.19 -2.51 -7.07
N THR A 115 -2.32 -1.95 -5.88
CA THR A 115 -1.22 -1.46 -5.05
C THR A 115 -1.17 -2.24 -3.74
N GLY A 116 0.02 -2.75 -3.41
CA GLY A 116 0.35 -3.23 -2.07
C GLY A 116 1.15 -2.17 -1.32
N SER A 117 0.54 -1.55 -0.32
CA SER A 117 1.21 -0.56 0.51
C SER A 117 1.92 -1.21 1.69
N HIS A 118 3.04 -0.65 2.11
CA HIS A 118 3.96 -1.08 3.18
C HIS A 118 4.83 -2.29 2.81
N LEU A 119 4.27 -3.49 2.72
CA LEU A 119 4.96 -4.76 2.47
C LEU A 119 6.17 -4.98 3.39
N THR A 120 6.09 -4.54 4.64
CA THR A 120 7.24 -4.54 5.56
C THR A 120 7.71 -5.93 5.93
N SER A 121 6.83 -6.94 5.92
CA SER A 121 7.18 -8.33 6.15
C SER A 121 8.22 -8.86 5.15
N MET A 122 8.26 -8.31 3.92
CA MET A 122 9.26 -8.67 2.90
C MET A 122 10.69 -8.43 3.38
N HIS A 123 10.93 -7.45 4.27
CA HIS A 123 12.25 -7.21 4.85
C HIS A 123 12.82 -8.46 5.54
N SER A 124 11.95 -9.28 6.12
CA SER A 124 12.31 -10.46 6.89
C SER A 124 12.07 -11.78 6.17
N MET A 125 11.46 -11.75 5.00
CA MET A 125 11.21 -12.95 4.20
C MET A 125 12.52 -13.59 3.74
N ASP A 126 12.50 -14.91 3.59
CA ASP A 126 13.59 -15.69 3.04
C ASP A 126 13.91 -15.29 1.60
N ASN A 127 15.19 -15.21 1.25
CA ASN A 127 15.64 -14.78 -0.08
C ASN A 127 15.16 -15.70 -1.21
N TYR A 128 15.08 -17.02 -0.95
CA TYR A 128 14.57 -17.96 -1.94
C TYR A 128 13.09 -17.70 -2.23
N TYR A 129 12.29 -17.48 -1.19
CA TYR A 129 10.86 -17.14 -1.36
C TYR A 129 10.71 -15.83 -2.16
N VAL A 130 11.45 -14.79 -1.79
CA VAL A 130 11.41 -13.48 -2.48
C VAL A 130 11.82 -13.62 -3.95
N SER A 131 12.83 -14.45 -4.27
CA SER A 131 13.24 -14.70 -5.67
C SER A 131 12.13 -15.33 -6.53
N LYS A 132 11.13 -15.97 -5.92
CA LYS A 132 9.93 -16.49 -6.59
C LYS A 132 8.80 -15.47 -6.66
N LEU A 133 8.66 -14.66 -5.62
CA LEU A 133 7.58 -13.68 -5.53
C LEU A 133 7.77 -12.50 -6.49
N LEU A 134 8.99 -11.97 -6.60
CA LEU A 134 9.28 -10.78 -7.42
C LEU A 134 8.88 -10.94 -8.90
N PRO A 135 9.21 -12.05 -9.60
CA PRO A 135 8.73 -12.25 -10.96
C PRO A 135 7.22 -12.30 -11.11
N LEU A 136 6.51 -12.87 -10.12
CA LEU A 136 5.05 -12.91 -10.12
C LEU A 136 4.46 -11.51 -9.96
N MET A 137 5.03 -10.68 -9.07
CA MET A 137 4.62 -9.29 -8.88
C MET A 137 4.85 -8.45 -10.15
N ALA A 138 5.97 -8.66 -10.84
CA ALA A 138 6.27 -7.98 -12.10
C ALA A 138 5.30 -8.40 -13.22
N GLU A 139 5.02 -9.70 -13.37
CA GLU A 139 4.04 -10.24 -14.33
C GLU A 139 2.62 -9.70 -14.08
N ALA A 140 2.25 -9.57 -12.82
CA ALA A 140 0.96 -9.00 -12.41
C ALA A 140 0.91 -7.46 -12.52
N GLU A 141 1.99 -6.81 -12.95
CA GLU A 141 2.11 -5.35 -12.97
C GLU A 141 1.69 -4.71 -11.63
N MET A 142 2.13 -5.32 -10.53
CA MET A 142 1.83 -4.81 -9.20
C MET A 142 2.48 -3.44 -8.98
N ASN A 143 1.76 -2.58 -8.28
CA ASN A 143 2.32 -1.35 -7.73
C ASN A 143 2.64 -1.54 -6.24
N VAL A 144 3.65 -0.86 -5.76
CA VAL A 144 4.04 -0.86 -4.34
C VAL A 144 4.16 0.58 -3.84
N VAL A 145 3.65 0.85 -2.64
CA VAL A 145 3.92 2.10 -1.92
C VAL A 145 4.67 1.76 -0.63
N ALA A 146 5.93 2.13 -0.56
CA ALA A 146 6.71 2.06 0.67
C ALA A 146 6.57 3.37 1.45
N ASN A 147 6.38 3.27 2.77
CA ASN A 147 6.12 4.42 3.64
C ASN A 147 7.26 4.59 4.66
N PRO A 148 8.42 5.13 4.25
CA PRO A 148 9.66 5.05 5.04
C PRO A 148 9.55 5.70 6.41
N LEU A 149 8.87 6.82 6.57
CA LEU A 149 8.75 7.53 7.86
C LEU A 149 7.96 6.70 8.88
N ILE A 150 6.81 6.18 8.48
CA ILE A 150 5.96 5.39 9.39
C ILE A 150 6.53 3.99 9.61
N ASN A 151 7.00 3.33 8.56
CA ASN A 151 7.50 1.96 8.67
C ASN A 151 8.72 1.85 9.60
N ILE A 152 9.69 2.77 9.49
CA ILE A 152 10.85 2.77 10.41
C ILE A 152 10.46 3.08 11.85
N THR A 153 9.33 3.77 12.05
CA THR A 153 8.81 4.14 13.38
C THR A 153 8.02 3.00 14.02
N LEU A 154 7.22 2.27 13.23
CA LEU A 154 6.32 1.23 13.75
C LEU A 154 6.97 -0.14 13.81
N GLN A 155 7.80 -0.51 12.84
CA GLN A 155 8.37 -1.85 12.76
C GLN A 155 9.53 -2.07 13.74
N GLY A 156 9.85 -3.32 14.03
CA GLY A 156 10.94 -3.72 14.92
C GLY A 156 10.72 -3.43 16.41
N ARG A 157 9.51 -3.06 16.83
CA ARG A 157 9.24 -2.73 18.25
C ARG A 157 9.29 -3.92 19.18
N HIS A 158 8.97 -5.11 18.69
CA HIS A 158 9.04 -6.36 19.43
C HIS A 158 10.42 -7.02 19.40
N GLU A 159 11.39 -6.44 18.69
CA GLU A 159 12.72 -7.00 18.53
C GLU A 159 13.71 -6.45 19.54
N THR A 160 14.68 -7.29 19.88
CA THR A 160 15.93 -6.87 20.54
C THR A 160 16.94 -6.41 19.48
N TYR A 161 18.13 -6.00 19.88
CA TYR A 161 19.17 -5.64 18.91
C TYR A 161 19.80 -6.88 18.26
N PRO A 162 20.18 -6.83 16.95
CA PRO A 162 19.97 -5.70 16.02
C PRO A 162 18.51 -5.60 15.56
N LYS A 163 17.98 -4.37 15.48
CA LYS A 163 16.63 -4.12 14.99
C LYS A 163 16.60 -4.03 13.47
N LYS A 164 15.50 -4.51 12.86
CA LYS A 164 15.21 -4.35 11.45
C LYS A 164 14.98 -2.88 11.08
N ARG A 165 15.19 -2.52 9.81
CA ARG A 165 14.88 -1.18 9.31
C ARG A 165 13.37 -0.96 9.07
N GLY A 166 12.60 -2.02 9.00
CA GLY A 166 11.14 -1.95 8.89
C GLY A 166 10.59 -1.55 7.52
N MET A 167 11.41 -1.38 6.48
CA MET A 167 10.95 -1.04 5.15
C MET A 167 11.06 -2.22 4.19
N THR A 168 10.15 -2.31 3.22
CA THR A 168 10.18 -3.35 2.18
C THR A 168 11.46 -3.31 1.33
N ARG A 169 11.67 -4.31 0.47
CA ARG A 169 12.86 -4.50 -0.37
C ARG A 169 12.84 -3.63 -1.63
N VAL A 170 12.88 -2.31 -1.45
CA VAL A 170 12.74 -1.33 -2.55
C VAL A 170 13.73 -1.57 -3.70
N PRO A 171 15.05 -1.74 -3.49
CA PRO A 171 15.97 -1.98 -4.60
C PRO A 171 15.62 -3.23 -5.41
N GLU A 172 15.32 -4.34 -4.75
CA GLU A 172 15.01 -5.61 -5.40
C GLU A 172 13.68 -5.55 -6.17
N LEU A 173 12.68 -4.82 -5.65
CA LEU A 173 11.41 -4.57 -6.35
C LEU A 173 11.63 -3.75 -7.63
N LEU A 174 12.41 -2.68 -7.55
CA LEU A 174 12.76 -1.85 -8.71
C LEU A 174 13.55 -2.63 -9.75
N ASP A 175 14.53 -3.43 -9.33
CA ASP A 175 15.34 -4.28 -10.21
C ASP A 175 14.48 -5.36 -10.91
N ALA A 176 13.41 -5.81 -10.26
CA ALA A 176 12.44 -6.73 -10.85
C ALA A 176 11.43 -6.05 -11.80
N GLY A 177 11.47 -4.72 -11.93
CA GLY A 177 10.54 -3.96 -12.77
C GLY A 177 9.21 -3.60 -12.12
N VAL A 178 9.07 -3.82 -10.81
CA VAL A 178 7.88 -3.41 -10.05
C VAL A 178 7.92 -1.90 -9.83
N LYS A 179 6.80 -1.21 -10.06
CA LYS A 179 6.67 0.22 -9.76
C LYS A 179 6.63 0.42 -8.25
N VAL A 180 7.58 1.20 -7.71
CA VAL A 180 7.64 1.53 -6.28
C VAL A 180 7.56 3.03 -6.09
N ALA A 181 6.49 3.49 -5.44
CA ALA A 181 6.37 4.85 -4.94
C ALA A 181 6.72 4.93 -3.45
N PHE A 182 7.03 6.12 -2.98
CA PHE A 182 7.12 6.43 -1.56
C PHE A 182 5.91 7.25 -1.14
N GLY A 183 5.26 6.83 -0.05
CA GLY A 183 4.16 7.52 0.58
C GLY A 183 4.56 8.15 1.90
N HIS A 184 3.87 9.22 2.29
CA HIS A 184 4.05 9.83 3.61
C HIS A 184 3.30 9.02 4.68
N ASP A 185 2.15 8.47 4.31
CA ASP A 185 1.19 7.77 5.16
C ASP A 185 0.59 8.74 6.20
N CYS A 186 1.09 8.71 7.42
CA CYS A 186 0.60 9.49 8.55
C CYS A 186 1.22 10.90 8.62
N VAL A 187 0.41 11.92 8.92
CA VAL A 187 0.85 13.31 9.15
C VAL A 187 0.21 13.81 10.43
N MET A 188 0.99 13.92 11.50
CA MET A 188 0.54 14.40 12.82
C MET A 188 -0.75 13.72 13.33
N ASP A 189 -0.81 12.41 13.24
CA ASP A 189 -1.93 11.58 13.65
C ASP A 189 -1.58 10.65 14.83
N PRO A 190 -2.50 9.79 15.32
CA PRO A 190 -2.26 8.93 16.47
C PRO A 190 -1.15 7.89 16.28
N TRP A 191 -0.80 7.49 15.06
CA TRP A 191 0.24 6.53 14.77
C TRP A 191 1.61 7.18 14.58
N TYR A 192 1.64 8.41 14.05
CA TYR A 192 2.85 9.16 13.79
C TYR A 192 2.64 10.64 14.10
N SER A 193 3.17 11.10 15.23
CA SER A 193 3.00 12.47 15.75
C SER A 193 3.83 13.52 15.01
N LEU A 194 4.69 13.10 14.11
CA LEU A 194 5.53 13.94 13.26
C LEU A 194 4.93 14.03 11.85
N GLY A 195 5.73 14.51 10.92
CA GLY A 195 5.33 14.60 9.51
C GLY A 195 4.94 16.00 9.09
N SER A 196 5.32 16.33 7.88
CA SER A 196 5.21 17.67 7.32
C SER A 196 4.39 17.70 6.02
N ALA A 197 3.97 16.53 5.50
CA ALA A 197 3.45 16.35 4.15
C ALA A 197 4.47 16.75 3.05
N ASP A 198 5.76 16.88 3.40
CA ASP A 198 6.83 17.15 2.44
C ASP A 198 7.34 15.84 1.82
N MET A 199 7.06 15.63 0.54
CA MET A 199 7.44 14.42 -0.17
C MET A 199 8.96 14.33 -0.45
N LEU A 200 9.71 15.45 -0.37
CA LEU A 200 11.18 15.39 -0.44
C LEU A 200 11.79 14.87 0.86
N GLU A 201 11.16 15.16 2.00
CA GLU A 201 11.52 14.52 3.28
C GLU A 201 11.32 13.00 3.20
N VAL A 202 10.18 12.57 2.66
CA VAL A 202 9.88 11.15 2.45
C VAL A 202 10.91 10.50 1.52
N SER A 203 11.24 11.14 0.40
CA SER A 203 12.24 10.66 -0.54
C SER A 203 13.63 10.55 0.10
N SER A 204 14.03 11.54 0.90
CA SER A 204 15.31 11.52 1.63
C SER A 204 15.35 10.37 2.63
N MET A 205 14.28 10.16 3.40
CA MET A 205 14.22 9.04 4.35
C MET A 205 14.26 7.70 3.61
N GLY A 206 13.50 7.55 2.53
CA GLY A 206 13.48 6.34 1.71
C GLY A 206 14.85 5.99 1.15
N LEU A 207 15.57 6.99 0.63
CA LEU A 207 16.94 6.86 0.14
C LEU A 207 17.87 6.28 1.21
N HIS A 208 17.85 6.83 2.42
CA HIS A 208 18.73 6.40 3.50
C HIS A 208 18.35 5.00 4.03
N VAL A 209 17.06 4.74 4.24
CA VAL A 209 16.59 3.46 4.79
C VAL A 209 16.80 2.32 3.77
N ALA A 210 16.56 2.56 2.51
CA ALA A 210 16.79 1.58 1.43
C ALA A 210 18.26 1.52 0.97
N GLN A 211 19.16 2.39 1.50
CA GLN A 211 20.59 2.47 1.13
C GLN A 211 20.80 2.78 -0.37
N MET A 212 19.97 3.64 -0.92
CA MET A 212 19.95 4.01 -2.34
C MET A 212 20.76 5.29 -2.59
N THR A 213 22.05 5.32 -2.22
CA THR A 213 22.91 6.51 -2.25
C THR A 213 23.70 6.72 -3.55
N GLY A 214 23.58 5.84 -4.53
CA GLY A 214 24.14 6.02 -5.87
C GLY A 214 23.38 7.08 -6.67
N VAL A 215 24.02 7.72 -7.63
CA VAL A 215 23.41 8.84 -8.43
C VAL A 215 22.10 8.40 -9.10
N GLU A 216 22.07 7.26 -9.76
CA GLU A 216 20.85 6.75 -10.41
C GLU A 216 19.79 6.32 -9.39
N GLN A 217 20.20 5.79 -8.25
CA GLN A 217 19.30 5.44 -7.16
C GLN A 217 18.68 6.70 -6.52
N MET A 218 19.42 7.80 -6.36
CA MET A 218 18.86 9.08 -5.91
C MET A 218 17.80 9.61 -6.87
N LYS A 219 18.03 9.49 -8.21
CA LYS A 219 17.02 9.82 -9.22
C LYS A 219 15.78 8.93 -9.07
N SER A 220 15.96 7.63 -8.84
CA SER A 220 14.85 6.70 -8.60
C SER A 220 14.04 7.08 -7.36
N CYS A 221 14.70 7.50 -6.27
CA CYS A 221 14.01 7.99 -5.07
C CYS A 221 13.20 9.28 -5.34
N PHE A 222 13.71 10.19 -6.17
CA PHE A 222 12.96 11.39 -6.59
C PHE A 222 11.75 11.03 -7.45
N ARG A 223 11.92 10.11 -8.41
CA ARG A 223 10.81 9.61 -9.24
C ARG A 223 9.76 8.87 -8.41
N ALA A 224 10.17 8.23 -7.32
CA ALA A 224 9.26 7.53 -6.40
C ALA A 224 8.30 8.48 -5.64
N VAL A 225 8.54 9.78 -5.65
CA VAL A 225 7.65 10.79 -5.05
C VAL A 225 7.06 11.77 -6.09
N THR A 226 7.30 11.54 -7.38
CA THR A 226 6.83 12.40 -8.48
C THR A 226 6.13 11.59 -9.59
N GLU A 227 6.87 11.07 -10.55
CA GLU A 227 6.34 10.38 -11.74
C GLU A 227 5.64 9.05 -11.39
N ILE A 228 6.26 8.25 -10.53
CA ILE A 228 5.74 6.91 -10.22
C ILE A 228 4.39 6.97 -9.48
N PRO A 229 4.20 7.79 -8.42
CA PRO A 229 2.88 7.92 -7.81
C PRO A 229 1.84 8.50 -8.77
N ALA A 230 2.18 9.40 -9.69
CA ALA A 230 1.26 9.88 -10.72
C ALA A 230 0.75 8.71 -11.59
N ALA A 231 1.66 7.87 -12.07
CA ALA A 231 1.32 6.65 -12.82
C ALA A 231 0.44 5.67 -12.01
N ILE A 232 0.79 5.42 -10.74
CA ILE A 232 0.01 4.55 -9.84
C ILE A 232 -1.40 5.09 -9.62
N LEU A 233 -1.55 6.40 -9.49
CA LEU A 233 -2.85 7.06 -9.32
C LEU A 233 -3.64 7.19 -10.62
N GLY A 234 -3.01 6.91 -11.78
CA GLY A 234 -3.65 7.04 -13.10
C GLY A 234 -3.80 8.50 -13.54
N LEU A 235 -2.86 9.34 -13.14
CA LEU A 235 -2.76 10.75 -13.51
C LEU A 235 -1.74 10.97 -14.64
N GLU A 236 -1.50 9.97 -15.47
CA GLU A 236 -0.69 10.10 -16.68
C GLU A 236 -1.48 10.87 -17.74
N ASP A 237 -0.84 11.87 -18.36
CA ASP A 237 -1.35 12.60 -19.54
C ASP A 237 -1.32 11.75 -20.81
#